data_b5b43bb1c5dd8fb8f45555f782bccde6
#
_entry.id   b5b43bb1c5dd8fb8f45555f782bccde6
#
_cell.length_a   1.000
_cell.length_b   1.000
_cell.length_c   1.000
_cell.angle_alpha   90.00
_cell.angle_beta   90.00
_cell.angle_gamma   90.00
#
_symmetry.space_group_name_H-M   'P 1'
#
loop_
_entity.id
_entity.type
_entity.pdbx_description
1 polymer ?
#
loop_
_entity_poly.entity_id
_entity_poly.type
_entity_poly.pdbx_seq_one_letter_code
_entity_poly.pdbx_strand_id
1 'polypeptide(L)'
;MKKLLVFIFPLFLFGQYRSIPDVVTKVATSAGSFLKLETSARAIGMGGSHVASGRGVSGIPYNPSSIAFIEKQEAYFSQVNYLAGIKHGVLTYGTRMGPSDFIGLHLFYLDSGPMEETTELFPDGTGANFNVFSLAARATYARSLTDRLKVG
;
A
#
# COMPACT_ATOMS: atom_id res chain seq x y z
N MET A 1 1.13 -26.09 33.37
CA MET A 1 0.81 -26.33 31.94
C MET A 1 -0.40 -25.49 31.57
N LYS A 2 -0.20 -24.33 30.96
CA LYS A 2 -1.31 -23.43 30.51
C LYS A 2 -1.75 -23.88 29.12
N LYS A 3 -3.00 -24.37 29.02
CA LYS A 3 -3.61 -24.76 27.74
C LYS A 3 -3.90 -23.47 26.94
N LEU A 4 -3.21 -23.30 25.84
CA LEU A 4 -3.46 -22.27 24.86
C LEU A 4 -4.74 -22.64 24.09
N LEU A 5 -5.84 -21.97 24.39
CA LEU A 5 -7.11 -22.13 23.68
C LEU A 5 -7.04 -21.32 22.39
N VAL A 6 -6.74 -21.99 21.29
CA VAL A 6 -6.79 -21.38 19.96
C VAL A 6 -8.25 -21.30 19.55
N PHE A 7 -8.82 -20.08 19.58
CA PHE A 7 -10.14 -19.80 19.04
C PHE A 7 -10.03 -19.70 17.51
N ILE A 8 -10.34 -20.80 16.82
CA ILE A 8 -10.57 -20.77 15.37
C ILE A 8 -11.98 -20.23 15.17
N PHE A 9 -12.06 -18.96 14.80
CA PHE A 9 -13.32 -18.34 14.39
C PHE A 9 -13.62 -18.81 12.95
N PRO A 10 -14.70 -19.58 12.71
CA PRO A 10 -15.07 -19.93 11.35
C PRO A 10 -15.61 -18.68 10.66
N LEU A 11 -14.82 -18.14 9.72
CA LEU A 11 -15.26 -17.08 8.84
C LEU A 11 -16.27 -17.67 7.85
N PHE A 12 -17.55 -17.60 8.18
CA PHE A 12 -18.62 -17.90 7.24
C PHE A 12 -18.65 -16.80 6.18
N LEU A 13 -17.95 -17.01 5.09
CA LEU A 13 -18.13 -16.25 3.85
C LEU A 13 -19.49 -16.67 3.25
N PHE A 14 -20.54 -15.95 3.62
CA PHE A 14 -21.79 -15.98 2.85
C PHE A 14 -21.52 -15.28 1.51
N GLY A 15 -21.07 -16.06 0.54
CA GLY A 15 -21.10 -15.64 -0.85
C GLY A 15 -22.57 -15.44 -1.24
N GLN A 16 -23.04 -14.20 -1.25
CA GLN A 16 -24.33 -13.88 -1.85
C GLN A 16 -24.20 -14.14 -3.34
N TYR A 17 -24.79 -15.22 -3.82
CA TYR A 17 -25.00 -15.47 -5.23
C TYR A 17 -26.00 -14.40 -5.75
N ARG A 18 -25.48 -13.23 -6.10
CA ARG A 18 -26.23 -12.26 -6.88
C ARG A 18 -26.23 -12.77 -8.31
N SER A 19 -27.41 -12.88 -8.91
CA SER A 19 -27.60 -13.20 -10.33
C SER A 19 -26.54 -12.46 -11.18
N ILE A 20 -25.80 -13.22 -11.97
CA ILE A 20 -24.81 -12.67 -12.90
C ILE A 20 -25.57 -11.77 -13.87
N PRO A 21 -25.21 -10.49 -14.02
CA PRO A 21 -25.86 -9.61 -14.99
C PRO A 21 -25.65 -10.16 -16.39
N ASP A 22 -26.67 -10.12 -17.24
CA ASP A 22 -26.60 -10.56 -18.64
C ASP A 22 -25.53 -9.79 -19.46
N VAL A 23 -25.15 -8.61 -18.99
CA VAL A 23 -24.06 -7.81 -19.55
C VAL A 23 -22.90 -7.74 -18.56
N VAL A 24 -21.83 -8.44 -18.87
CA VAL A 24 -20.58 -8.37 -18.12
C VAL A 24 -19.82 -7.12 -18.55
N THR A 25 -19.89 -6.06 -17.76
CA THR A 25 -19.04 -4.88 -17.97
C THR A 25 -17.66 -5.16 -17.38
N LYS A 26 -16.60 -4.82 -18.10
CA LYS A 26 -15.20 -4.91 -17.60
C LYS A 26 -14.83 -3.73 -16.69
N VAL A 27 -15.77 -2.88 -16.35
CA VAL A 27 -15.57 -1.73 -15.46
C VAL A 27 -15.32 -2.23 -14.05
N ALA A 28 -14.30 -1.68 -13.40
CA ALA A 28 -13.88 -2.01 -12.03
C ALA A 28 -13.51 -3.50 -11.80
N THR A 29 -12.98 -4.17 -12.81
CA THR A 29 -12.55 -5.57 -12.72
C THR A 29 -11.27 -5.77 -11.92
N SER A 30 -10.49 -4.71 -11.66
CA SER A 30 -9.30 -4.76 -10.82
C SER A 30 -9.37 -3.73 -9.70
N ALA A 31 -9.28 -4.21 -8.46
CA ALA A 31 -9.22 -3.35 -7.27
C ALA A 31 -7.76 -3.12 -6.85
N GLY A 32 -7.50 -1.95 -6.26
CA GLY A 32 -6.22 -1.67 -5.60
C GLY A 32 -5.00 -1.61 -6.52
N SER A 33 -5.17 -1.40 -7.84
CA SER A 33 -4.05 -1.33 -8.79
C SER A 33 -3.05 -0.21 -8.45
N PHE A 34 -3.48 0.86 -7.78
CA PHE A 34 -2.60 1.92 -7.29
C PHE A 34 -1.55 1.42 -6.27
N LEU A 35 -1.82 0.30 -5.58
CA LEU A 35 -0.87 -0.31 -4.65
C LEU A 35 0.37 -0.91 -5.33
N LYS A 36 0.37 -1.02 -6.65
CA LYS A 36 1.52 -1.46 -7.45
C LYS A 36 2.47 -0.32 -7.81
N LEU A 37 2.08 0.93 -7.54
CA LEU A 37 2.94 2.07 -7.80
C LEU A 37 4.12 2.07 -6.82
N GLU A 38 5.28 2.38 -7.36
CA GLU A 38 6.51 2.50 -6.60
C GLU A 38 6.46 3.73 -5.69
N THR A 39 6.82 3.53 -4.41
CA THR A 39 6.73 4.58 -3.37
C THR A 39 8.08 5.17 -2.99
N SER A 40 9.17 4.56 -3.44
CA SER A 40 10.53 4.98 -3.12
C SER A 40 11.26 5.41 -4.39
N ALA A 41 11.80 6.63 -4.41
CA ALA A 41 12.63 7.13 -5.49
C ALA A 41 13.84 6.21 -5.77
N ARG A 42 14.41 5.62 -4.71
CA ARG A 42 15.49 4.63 -4.84
C ARG A 42 15.03 3.35 -5.54
N ALA A 43 13.84 2.85 -5.20
CA ALA A 43 13.29 1.67 -5.85
C ALA A 43 13.00 1.92 -7.33
N ILE A 44 12.43 3.09 -7.66
CA ILE A 44 12.21 3.53 -9.05
C ILE A 44 13.52 3.54 -9.83
N GLY A 45 14.58 4.14 -9.26
CA GLY A 45 15.91 4.18 -9.89
C GLY A 45 16.57 2.80 -10.09
N MET A 46 16.11 1.79 -9.34
CA MET A 46 16.55 0.40 -9.48
C MET A 46 15.56 -0.49 -10.25
N GLY A 47 14.61 0.11 -10.97
CA GLY A 47 13.60 -0.62 -11.73
C GLY A 47 12.69 -1.49 -10.85
N GLY A 48 12.37 -1.06 -9.62
CA GLY A 48 11.53 -1.80 -8.68
C GLY A 48 12.28 -2.89 -7.86
N SER A 49 13.57 -3.09 -8.09
CA SER A 49 14.36 -4.15 -7.45
C SER A 49 14.76 -3.78 -6.01
N HIS A 50 13.76 -3.59 -5.12
CA HIS A 50 14.01 -3.10 -3.76
C HIS A 50 13.66 -4.11 -2.64
N VAL A 51 13.14 -5.28 -2.97
CA VAL A 51 12.70 -6.30 -2.00
C VAL A 51 13.86 -6.77 -1.09
N ALA A 52 15.03 -7.02 -1.66
CA ALA A 52 16.20 -7.48 -0.92
C ALA A 52 17.12 -6.33 -0.47
N SER A 53 17.10 -5.19 -1.16
CA SER A 53 17.99 -4.05 -0.90
C SER A 53 17.37 -3.02 0.04
N GLY A 54 16.04 -3.10 0.30
CA GLY A 54 15.32 -2.20 1.18
C GLY A 54 15.82 -2.30 2.62
N ARG A 55 16.21 -1.16 3.19
CA ARG A 55 16.57 -1.04 4.61
C ARG A 55 15.85 0.17 5.20
N GLY A 56 15.40 0.04 6.45
CA GLY A 56 14.65 1.09 7.10
C GLY A 56 13.19 1.17 6.66
N VAL A 57 12.53 2.26 6.98
CA VAL A 57 11.08 2.41 6.77
C VAL A 57 10.68 2.57 5.30
N SER A 58 11.59 3.05 4.44
CA SER A 58 11.33 3.15 3.00
C SER A 58 11.21 1.79 2.31
N GLY A 59 11.72 0.73 2.93
CA GLY A 59 11.64 -0.64 2.44
C GLY A 59 10.34 -1.36 2.81
N ILE A 60 9.53 -0.84 3.72
CA ILE A 60 8.31 -1.51 4.22
C ILE A 60 7.36 -1.96 3.11
N PRO A 61 7.07 -1.17 2.07
CA PRO A 61 6.16 -1.59 1.00
C PRO A 61 6.63 -2.83 0.24
N TYR A 62 7.93 -3.07 0.23
CA TYR A 62 8.58 -4.15 -0.53
C TYR A 62 8.87 -5.37 0.33
N ASN A 63 9.34 -5.14 1.55
CA ASN A 63 9.70 -6.20 2.49
C ASN A 63 9.53 -5.71 3.93
N PRO A 64 8.56 -6.24 4.68
CA PRO A 64 8.31 -5.82 6.06
C PRO A 64 9.52 -5.94 6.99
N SER A 65 10.40 -6.92 6.76
CA SER A 65 11.59 -7.12 7.58
C SER A 65 12.63 -5.98 7.45
N SER A 66 12.48 -5.11 6.44
CA SER A 66 13.36 -3.95 6.22
C SER A 66 13.40 -3.00 7.42
N ILE A 67 12.29 -2.89 8.17
CA ILE A 67 12.20 -2.03 9.36
C ILE A 67 13.14 -2.49 10.49
N ALA A 68 13.53 -3.77 10.53
CA ALA A 68 14.44 -4.29 11.54
C ALA A 68 15.90 -3.82 11.36
N PHE A 69 16.17 -2.96 10.39
CA PHE A 69 17.48 -2.31 10.20
C PHE A 69 17.54 -0.88 10.76
N ILE A 70 16.45 -0.34 11.31
CA ILE A 70 16.48 0.98 11.96
C ILE A 70 17.15 0.88 13.34
N GLU A 71 17.83 1.93 13.75
CA GLU A 71 18.49 1.97 15.05
C GLU A 71 17.50 2.29 16.18
N LYS A 72 16.74 3.38 16.07
CA LYS A 72 15.77 3.83 17.07
C LYS A 72 14.41 4.11 16.44
N GLN A 73 14.36 5.15 15.64
CA GLN A 73 13.15 5.59 14.91
C GLN A 73 13.56 6.21 13.59
N GLU A 74 12.72 6.06 12.61
CA GLU A 74 12.93 6.60 11.28
C GLU A 74 11.58 7.03 10.68
N ALA A 75 11.59 8.14 9.95
CA ALA A 75 10.45 8.59 9.18
C ALA A 75 10.88 8.79 7.72
N TYR A 76 10.01 8.46 6.80
CA TYR A 76 10.22 8.65 5.38
C TYR A 76 8.99 9.28 4.76
N PHE A 77 9.21 10.30 3.96
CA PHE A 77 8.20 10.96 3.15
C PHE A 77 8.66 11.03 1.71
N SER A 78 7.74 10.75 0.79
CA SER A 78 7.97 10.93 -0.63
C SER A 78 6.67 11.39 -1.29
N GLN A 79 6.79 12.31 -2.24
CA GLN A 79 5.69 12.75 -3.08
C GLN A 79 6.15 12.77 -4.53
N VAL A 80 5.33 12.25 -5.41
CA VAL A 80 5.56 12.19 -6.84
C VAL A 80 4.42 12.93 -7.55
N ASN A 81 4.79 13.87 -8.40
CA ASN A 81 3.88 14.51 -9.35
C ASN A 81 4.02 13.75 -10.67
N TYR A 82 2.96 13.08 -11.05
CA TYR A 82 2.90 12.26 -12.26
C TYR A 82 2.35 13.07 -13.44
N LEU A 83 2.24 12.40 -14.59
CA LEU A 83 1.59 12.98 -15.77
C LEU A 83 0.12 13.29 -15.51
N ALA A 84 -0.48 14.19 -16.28
CA ALA A 84 -1.90 14.54 -16.24
C ALA A 84 -2.42 15.01 -14.86
N GLY A 85 -1.57 15.60 -14.03
CA GLY A 85 -1.98 16.11 -12.71
C GLY A 85 -2.14 15.05 -11.62
N ILE A 86 -1.88 13.78 -11.93
CA ILE A 86 -1.90 12.70 -10.95
C ILE A 86 -0.79 12.92 -9.92
N LYS A 87 -1.13 12.78 -8.66
CA LYS A 87 -0.18 12.87 -7.54
C LYS A 87 -0.29 11.64 -6.67
N HIS A 88 0.81 11.16 -6.22
CA HIS A 88 0.82 10.15 -5.15
C HIS A 88 1.92 10.45 -4.15
N GLY A 89 1.69 10.01 -2.92
CA GLY A 89 2.65 10.23 -1.87
C GLY A 89 2.59 9.15 -0.80
N VAL A 90 3.67 9.07 -0.07
CA VAL A 90 3.86 8.11 1.00
C VAL A 90 4.39 8.80 2.24
N LEU A 91 3.85 8.41 3.38
CA LEU A 91 4.38 8.74 4.70
C LEU A 91 4.58 7.43 5.46
N THR A 92 5.78 7.20 5.89
CA THR A 92 6.14 6.00 6.65
C THR A 92 6.86 6.40 7.93
N TYR A 93 6.50 5.75 9.01
CA TYR A 93 7.17 5.90 10.30
C TYR A 93 7.45 4.54 10.89
N GLY A 94 8.59 4.38 11.50
CA GLY A 94 8.97 3.16 12.20
C GLY A 94 9.74 3.43 13.46
N THR A 95 9.55 2.57 14.44
CA THR A 95 10.24 2.66 15.72
C THR A 95 10.62 1.28 16.25
N ARG A 96 11.73 1.25 16.95
CA ARG A 96 12.16 0.08 17.71
C ARG A 96 11.43 0.05 19.05
N MET A 97 10.72 -1.04 19.35
CA MET A 97 9.99 -1.20 20.61
C MET A 97 10.79 -1.91 21.71
N GLY A 98 11.78 -2.71 21.31
CA GLY A 98 12.57 -3.52 22.23
C GLY A 98 13.93 -3.89 21.65
N PRO A 99 14.67 -4.77 22.29
CA PRO A 99 15.99 -5.20 21.80
C PRO A 99 15.95 -5.76 20.37
N SER A 100 14.86 -6.45 20.02
CA SER A 100 14.74 -7.17 18.75
C SER A 100 13.44 -6.86 17.98
N ASP A 101 12.55 -6.06 18.54
CA ASP A 101 11.18 -5.87 18.03
C ASP A 101 11.01 -4.47 17.43
N PHE A 102 10.35 -4.40 16.28
CA PHE A 102 10.14 -3.19 15.49
C PHE A 102 8.72 -3.11 15.00
N ILE A 103 8.15 -1.90 15.01
CA ILE A 103 6.86 -1.63 14.40
C ILE A 103 6.96 -0.45 13.45
N GLY A 104 6.09 -0.45 12.44
CA GLY A 104 5.99 0.63 11.49
C GLY A 104 4.57 0.84 10.99
N LEU A 105 4.32 2.07 10.57
CA LEU A 105 3.11 2.49 9.92
C LEU A 105 3.48 3.08 8.55
N HIS A 106 2.74 2.71 7.53
CA HIS A 106 2.91 3.20 6.17
C HIS A 106 1.56 3.67 5.65
N LEU A 107 1.50 4.92 5.24
CA LEU A 107 0.35 5.54 4.59
C LEU A 107 0.74 5.86 3.16
N PHE A 108 -0.13 5.49 2.23
CA PHE A 108 0.04 5.76 0.81
C PHE A 108 -1.24 6.32 0.24
N TYR A 109 -1.16 7.42 -0.49
CA TYR A 109 -2.29 8.03 -1.16
C TYR A 109 -2.02 8.24 -2.64
N LEU A 110 -3.10 8.23 -3.41
CA LEU A 110 -3.13 8.61 -4.80
C LEU A 110 -4.30 9.56 -5.03
N ASP A 111 -4.05 10.64 -5.72
CA ASP A 111 -5.04 11.61 -6.20
C ASP A 111 -4.89 11.74 -7.72
N SER A 112 -5.96 11.46 -8.46
CA SER A 112 -5.95 11.55 -9.92
C SER A 112 -5.89 12.98 -10.44
N GLY A 113 -6.09 13.97 -9.57
CA GLY A 113 -6.38 15.32 -10.01
C GLY A 113 -7.78 15.43 -10.67
N PRO A 114 -8.19 16.64 -11.06
CA PRO A 114 -9.47 16.85 -11.73
C PRO A 114 -9.45 16.23 -13.13
N MET A 115 -10.46 15.41 -13.41
CA MET A 115 -10.73 14.82 -14.72
C MET A 115 -12.06 15.36 -15.23
N GLU A 116 -12.12 15.80 -16.47
CA GLU A 116 -13.34 16.29 -17.08
C GLU A 116 -14.32 15.12 -17.36
N GLU A 117 -15.55 15.32 -16.98
CA GLU A 117 -16.62 14.36 -17.26
C GLU A 117 -17.05 14.48 -18.73
N THR A 118 -17.01 13.36 -19.45
CA THR A 118 -17.48 13.27 -20.83
C THR A 118 -18.63 12.27 -20.93
N THR A 119 -19.58 12.54 -21.83
CA THR A 119 -20.69 11.64 -22.14
C THR A 119 -20.81 11.44 -23.64
N GLU A 120 -21.60 10.47 -24.08
CA GLU A 120 -21.85 10.24 -25.51
C GLU A 120 -22.43 11.47 -26.22
N LEU A 121 -23.19 12.30 -25.49
CA LEU A 121 -23.80 13.54 -26.02
C LEU A 121 -22.84 14.74 -25.95
N PHE A 122 -21.87 14.71 -25.05
CA PHE A 122 -20.89 15.77 -24.84
C PHE A 122 -19.48 15.19 -24.80
N PRO A 123 -18.94 14.79 -25.95
CA PRO A 123 -17.60 14.17 -26.01
C PRO A 123 -16.47 15.13 -25.67
N ASP A 124 -16.68 16.43 -25.85
CA ASP A 124 -15.72 17.50 -25.54
C ASP A 124 -15.78 17.95 -24.07
N GLY A 125 -16.64 17.34 -23.26
CA GLY A 125 -16.81 17.60 -21.85
C GLY A 125 -18.18 18.18 -21.48
N THR A 126 -18.65 17.83 -20.29
CA THR A 126 -19.92 18.36 -19.71
C THR A 126 -19.70 19.67 -18.96
N GLY A 127 -18.44 20.09 -18.76
CA GLY A 127 -18.04 21.17 -17.87
C GLY A 127 -18.00 20.78 -16.38
N ALA A 128 -18.35 19.56 -16.04
CA ALA A 128 -18.19 19.00 -14.71
C ALA A 128 -16.82 18.29 -14.59
N ASN A 129 -16.26 18.28 -13.38
CA ASN A 129 -15.02 17.58 -13.08
C ASN A 129 -15.23 16.59 -11.94
N PHE A 130 -14.57 15.45 -12.04
CA PHE A 130 -14.49 14.48 -10.94
C PHE A 130 -13.04 14.15 -10.64
N ASN A 131 -12.76 13.65 -9.45
CA ASN A 131 -11.45 13.13 -9.08
C ASN A 131 -11.58 11.78 -8.39
N VAL A 132 -10.53 10.97 -8.48
CA VAL A 132 -10.42 9.69 -7.79
C VAL A 132 -9.33 9.81 -6.75
N PHE A 133 -9.71 9.55 -5.50
CA PHE A 133 -8.78 9.52 -4.38
C PHE A 133 -8.73 8.11 -3.82
N SER A 134 -7.52 7.61 -3.63
CA SER A 134 -7.26 6.29 -3.05
C SER A 134 -6.28 6.41 -1.89
N LEU A 135 -6.59 5.74 -0.80
CA LEU A 135 -5.76 5.73 0.41
C LEU A 135 -5.51 4.29 0.86
N ALA A 136 -4.28 3.98 1.21
CA ALA A 136 -3.92 2.72 1.84
C ALA A 136 -3.13 2.97 3.13
N ALA A 137 -3.48 2.25 4.19
CA ALA A 137 -2.76 2.21 5.44
C ALA A 137 -2.27 0.79 5.71
N ARG A 138 -1.01 0.65 6.10
CA ARG A 138 -0.38 -0.63 6.44
C ARG A 138 0.30 -0.52 7.79
N ALA A 139 0.09 -1.51 8.64
CA ALA A 139 0.87 -1.71 9.85
C ALA A 139 1.87 -2.83 9.60
N THR A 140 3.07 -2.67 10.13
CA THR A 140 4.17 -3.63 9.96
C THR A 140 4.76 -3.95 11.31
N TYR A 141 5.03 -5.24 11.53
CA TYR A 141 5.81 -5.73 12.63
C TYR A 141 6.99 -6.54 12.10
N ALA A 142 8.16 -6.33 12.67
CA ALA A 142 9.34 -7.14 12.35
C ALA A 142 10.14 -7.49 13.60
N ARG A 143 10.84 -8.60 13.52
CA ARG A 143 11.69 -9.08 14.60
C ARG A 143 13.05 -9.52 14.08
N SER A 144 14.09 -9.10 14.77
CA SER A 144 15.46 -9.57 14.56
C SER A 144 15.67 -10.86 15.36
N LEU A 145 15.74 -12.00 14.69
CA LEU A 145 15.97 -13.30 15.32
C LEU A 145 17.45 -13.54 15.61
N THR A 146 18.28 -13.12 14.68
CA THR A 146 19.75 -13.12 14.80
C THR A 146 20.30 -11.87 14.11
N ASP A 147 21.59 -11.64 14.19
CA ASP A 147 22.26 -10.53 13.49
C ASP A 147 22.05 -10.57 11.97
N ARG A 148 21.83 -11.77 11.42
CA ARG A 148 21.70 -12.02 9.98
C ARG A 148 20.28 -12.34 9.54
N LEU A 149 19.40 -12.77 10.46
CA LEU A 149 18.04 -13.19 10.14
C LEU A 149 17.02 -12.24 10.78
N LYS A 150 16.29 -11.56 9.93
CA LYS A 150 15.20 -10.64 10.30
C LYS A 150 13.92 -11.08 9.59
N VAL A 151 12.81 -11.10 10.31
CA VAL A 151 11.50 -11.55 9.84
C VAL A 151 10.50 -10.42 10.07
N GLY A 152 9.55 -10.25 9.15
CA GLY A 152 8.50 -9.25 9.24
C GLY A 152 7.27 -9.69 8.43
#